data_320cc9ab3427e2222b6dec8a7dc087b5
#
_entry.id   320cc9ab3427e2222b6dec8a7dc087b5
#
_cell.length_a   1.000
_cell.length_b   1.000
_cell.length_c   1.000
_cell.angle_alpha   90.00
_cell.angle_beta   90.00
_cell.angle_gamma   90.00
#
_symmetry.space_group_name_H-M   'P 1'
#
loop_
_entity.id
_entity.type
_entity.pdbx_description
1 polymer ?
#
loop_
_entity_poly.entity_id
_entity_poly.type
_entity_poly.pdbx_seq_one_letter_code
_entity_poly.pdbx_strand_id
1 'polypeptide(L)'
;KKYQLKPLLYIIDEILNSFYQKSYWGYSLPNYISAVHNAHPNYASYLSYKNTLTIEAMNEIFEMMDEEKKVSYDKQYIEDLYYKYMETGKIQEEYMEELRKFLSDKKILLIAPGKSSVDEVERIKEFVTKEEVVIISVNFEYSHIDIDYVFLSNLRRFHELPKESRTKCIVTSNIQASDVYLRTSYKKLLSEREVVRDNAGLMAIRFLADMNVDEIFLAGFDGYSHNEDENYGEQSMEIITKFALLDAMNVQMRDELSELAKKVKVTFLTDPRWVRIDK
;
A
#
# COMPACT_ATOMS: atom_id res chain seq x y z
N LYS A 1 -16.31 15.67 11.07
CA LYS A 1 -15.52 14.74 10.21
C LYS A 1 -15.28 15.30 8.80
N LYS A 2 -16.25 16.00 8.20
CA LYS A 2 -16.10 16.68 6.89
C LYS A 2 -15.05 17.81 6.89
N TYR A 3 -14.71 18.35 8.05
CA TYR A 3 -13.85 19.54 8.18
C TYR A 3 -12.34 19.22 8.23
N GLN A 4 -11.93 17.98 8.51
CA GLN A 4 -10.52 17.61 8.59
C GLN A 4 -9.86 17.39 7.21
N LEU A 5 -10.66 17.10 6.19
CA LEU A 5 -10.19 16.95 4.80
C LEU A 5 -10.05 18.30 4.06
N LYS A 6 -10.75 19.33 4.52
CA LYS A 6 -10.74 20.63 3.82
C LYS A 6 -9.36 21.27 3.67
N PRO A 7 -8.48 21.28 4.69
CA PRO A 7 -7.15 21.87 4.53
C PRO A 7 -6.30 21.13 3.49
N LEU A 8 -6.33 19.80 3.52
CA LEU A 8 -5.57 19.01 2.56
C LEU A 8 -6.11 19.17 1.14
N LEU A 9 -7.43 19.09 0.95
CA LEU A 9 -8.06 19.29 -0.35
C LEU A 9 -7.83 20.72 -0.87
N TYR A 10 -7.84 21.72 0.01
CA TYR A 10 -7.54 23.08 -0.34
C TYR A 10 -6.09 23.25 -0.80
N ILE A 11 -5.14 22.67 -0.10
CA ILE A 11 -3.72 22.69 -0.48
C ILE A 11 -3.49 21.96 -1.81
N ILE A 12 -4.10 20.80 -2.01
CA ILE A 12 -4.05 20.08 -3.28
C ILE A 12 -4.64 20.94 -4.41
N ASP A 13 -5.78 21.57 -4.17
CA ASP A 13 -6.43 22.44 -5.15
C ASP A 13 -5.57 23.67 -5.48
N GLU A 14 -4.94 24.28 -4.48
CA GLU A 14 -3.98 25.37 -4.64
C GLU A 14 -2.72 24.95 -5.41
N ILE A 15 -2.16 23.78 -5.09
CA ILE A 15 -1.01 23.21 -5.77
C ILE A 15 -1.33 22.93 -7.25
N LEU A 16 -2.47 22.29 -7.51
CA LEU A 16 -2.92 21.99 -8.85
C LEU A 16 -3.29 23.26 -9.63
N ASN A 17 -3.92 24.24 -8.98
CA ASN A 17 -4.21 25.55 -9.57
C ASN A 17 -2.93 26.27 -9.97
N SER A 18 -1.91 26.28 -9.12
CA SER A 18 -0.62 26.89 -9.42
C SER A 18 0.04 26.27 -10.65
N PHE A 19 0.01 24.95 -10.74
CA PHE A 19 0.56 24.19 -11.86
C PHE A 19 -0.21 24.50 -13.18
N TYR A 20 -1.55 24.62 -13.11
CA TYR A 20 -2.41 24.81 -14.29
C TYR A 20 -2.60 26.25 -14.71
N GLN A 21 -2.43 27.23 -13.83
CA GLN A 21 -2.47 28.65 -14.21
C GLN A 21 -1.40 29.00 -15.25
N LYS A 22 -0.33 28.22 -15.36
CA LYS A 22 0.65 28.35 -16.45
C LYS A 22 0.19 27.74 -17.78
N SER A 23 -0.74 26.80 -17.77
CA SER A 23 -1.06 25.98 -18.94
C SER A 23 -2.54 25.98 -19.34
N TYR A 24 -3.49 26.13 -18.40
CA TYR A 24 -4.92 25.99 -18.67
C TYR A 24 -5.78 26.75 -17.66
N TRP A 25 -6.46 27.78 -18.07
CA TRP A 25 -7.34 28.62 -17.26
C TRP A 25 -8.69 27.95 -17.01
N GLY A 26 -9.15 27.90 -15.76
CA GLY A 26 -10.56 27.75 -15.44
C GLY A 26 -11.11 26.34 -15.17
N TYR A 27 -10.30 25.40 -14.72
CA TYR A 27 -10.79 24.05 -14.43
C TYR A 27 -11.18 23.82 -12.96
N SER A 28 -12.26 23.08 -12.74
CA SER A 28 -12.60 22.51 -11.44
C SER A 28 -11.64 21.36 -11.06
N LEU A 29 -11.54 20.99 -9.78
CA LEU A 29 -10.65 19.91 -9.33
C LEU A 29 -10.76 18.62 -10.17
N PRO A 30 -11.95 18.10 -10.53
CA PRO A 30 -12.06 16.94 -11.42
C PRO A 30 -11.46 17.18 -12.82
N ASN A 31 -11.54 18.39 -13.34
CA ASN A 31 -10.96 18.74 -14.62
C ASN A 31 -9.44 18.91 -14.53
N TYR A 32 -8.90 19.37 -13.39
CA TYR A 32 -7.47 19.39 -13.12
C TYR A 32 -6.90 17.97 -13.10
N ILE A 33 -7.56 17.06 -12.41
CA ILE A 33 -7.15 15.64 -12.39
C ILE A 33 -7.09 15.10 -13.81
N SER A 34 -8.10 15.35 -14.64
CA SER A 34 -8.13 14.89 -16.03
C SER A 34 -7.03 15.53 -16.89
N ALA A 35 -6.77 16.84 -16.71
CA ALA A 35 -5.75 17.55 -17.46
C ALA A 35 -4.33 17.18 -16.99
N VAL A 36 -4.10 16.94 -15.69
CA VAL A 36 -2.85 16.37 -15.16
C VAL A 36 -2.62 14.98 -15.77
N HIS A 37 -3.68 14.19 -15.93
CA HIS A 37 -3.60 12.90 -16.59
C HIS A 37 -3.06 13.01 -18.02
N ASN A 38 -3.56 13.94 -18.77
CA ASN A 38 -3.14 14.14 -20.17
C ASN A 38 -1.72 14.71 -20.29
N ALA A 39 -1.33 15.60 -19.37
CA ALA A 39 -0.02 16.25 -19.38
C ALA A 39 1.07 15.39 -18.68
N HIS A 40 0.70 14.66 -17.64
CA HIS A 40 1.59 13.86 -16.80
C HIS A 40 0.92 12.55 -16.38
N PRO A 41 0.86 11.54 -17.27
CA PRO A 41 0.13 10.29 -17.03
C PRO A 41 0.48 9.59 -15.72
N ASN A 42 1.75 9.69 -15.30
CA ASN A 42 2.23 9.07 -14.06
C ASN A 42 1.61 9.67 -12.79
N TYR A 43 1.28 10.97 -12.80
CA TYR A 43 0.63 11.65 -11.67
C TYR A 43 -0.87 11.45 -11.68
N ALA A 44 -1.43 11.47 -12.85
CA ALA A 44 -2.85 11.33 -13.03
C ALA A 44 -3.37 9.99 -12.55
N SER A 45 -2.58 8.94 -12.65
CA SER A 45 -2.96 7.65 -12.10
C SER A 45 -3.13 7.70 -10.58
N TYR A 46 -2.36 8.48 -9.86
CA TYR A 46 -2.53 8.67 -8.40
C TYR A 46 -3.77 9.49 -8.06
N LEU A 47 -4.07 10.53 -8.83
CA LEU A 47 -5.19 11.43 -8.58
C LEU A 47 -6.52 10.92 -9.13
N SER A 48 -6.51 10.19 -10.24
CA SER A 48 -7.71 9.66 -10.88
C SER A 48 -8.31 8.44 -10.16
N TYR A 49 -7.55 7.79 -9.31
CA TYR A 49 -8.03 6.65 -8.54
C TYR A 49 -8.64 7.08 -7.20
N LYS A 50 -9.83 7.72 -7.27
CA LYS A 50 -10.78 7.85 -6.14
C LYS A 50 -10.10 8.11 -4.77
N ASN A 51 -9.30 9.18 -4.69
CA ASN A 51 -8.68 9.63 -3.44
C ASN A 51 -7.47 8.81 -2.94
N THR A 52 -6.79 8.05 -3.78
CA THR A 52 -5.50 7.48 -3.41
C THR A 52 -4.40 8.48 -3.73
N LEU A 53 -4.19 9.42 -2.84
CA LEU A 53 -3.07 10.36 -2.92
C LEU A 53 -1.91 9.76 -2.13
N THR A 54 -0.73 9.62 -2.74
CA THR A 54 0.48 9.21 -2.05
C THR A 54 1.31 10.41 -1.62
N ILE A 55 2.16 10.24 -0.62
CA ILE A 55 3.07 11.30 -0.17
C ILE A 55 4.05 11.69 -1.29
N GLU A 56 4.47 10.73 -2.10
CA GLU A 56 5.35 10.96 -3.25
C GLU A 56 4.65 11.85 -4.28
N ALA A 57 3.38 11.54 -4.63
CA ALA A 57 2.60 12.37 -5.55
C ALA A 57 2.41 13.78 -5.01
N MET A 58 2.17 13.94 -3.71
CA MET A 58 2.09 15.26 -3.08
C MET A 58 3.42 16.02 -3.15
N ASN A 59 4.53 15.37 -2.84
CA ASN A 59 5.85 15.98 -2.90
C ASN A 59 6.21 16.39 -4.34
N GLU A 60 5.90 15.55 -5.31
CA GLU A 60 6.17 15.86 -6.71
C GLU A 60 5.31 17.01 -7.23
N ILE A 61 4.04 17.08 -6.84
CA ILE A 61 3.16 18.21 -7.14
C ILE A 61 3.71 19.49 -6.47
N PHE A 62 4.16 19.38 -5.21
CA PHE A 62 4.78 20.49 -4.50
C PHE A 62 6.05 21.00 -5.22
N GLU A 63 6.92 20.13 -5.69
CA GLU A 63 8.12 20.53 -6.44
C GLU A 63 7.82 21.22 -7.76
N MET A 64 6.64 21.00 -8.33
CA MET A 64 6.18 21.68 -9.55
C MET A 64 5.51 23.02 -9.29
N MET A 65 5.29 23.41 -8.03
CA MET A 65 4.70 24.72 -7.69
C MET A 65 5.63 25.88 -8.04
N ASP A 66 5.03 27.06 -8.25
CA ASP A 66 5.79 28.29 -8.34
C ASP A 66 6.53 28.60 -7.04
N GLU A 67 7.76 29.11 -7.13
CA GLU A 67 8.60 29.44 -5.98
C GLU A 67 7.92 30.41 -5.00
N GLU A 68 7.15 31.36 -5.51
CA GLU A 68 6.37 32.29 -4.68
C GLU A 68 5.31 31.57 -3.81
N LYS A 69 4.75 30.45 -4.32
CA LYS A 69 3.77 29.65 -3.58
C LYS A 69 4.44 28.65 -2.66
N LYS A 70 5.60 28.11 -3.01
CA LYS A 70 6.39 27.28 -2.11
C LYS A 70 6.75 27.97 -0.80
N VAL A 71 6.97 29.28 -0.83
CA VAL A 71 7.21 30.10 0.38
C VAL A 71 6.01 30.07 1.34
N SER A 72 4.79 29.90 0.80
CA SER A 72 3.55 29.85 1.61
C SER A 72 3.26 28.46 2.20
N TYR A 73 3.90 27.43 1.70
CA TYR A 73 3.68 26.04 2.11
C TYR A 73 5.01 25.34 2.39
N ASP A 74 5.31 25.13 3.67
CA ASP A 74 6.42 24.31 4.08
C ASP A 74 6.16 22.84 3.71
N LYS A 75 7.15 22.17 3.11
CA LYS A 75 7.08 20.75 2.77
C LYS A 75 6.71 19.89 3.98
N GLN A 76 7.27 20.20 5.14
CA GLN A 76 6.95 19.50 6.39
C GLN A 76 5.48 19.67 6.78
N TYR A 77 4.91 20.85 6.59
CA TYR A 77 3.49 21.10 6.85
C TYR A 77 2.57 20.27 5.93
N ILE A 78 2.95 20.10 4.65
CA ILE A 78 2.21 19.27 3.69
C ILE A 78 2.28 17.80 4.10
N GLU A 79 3.46 17.31 4.50
CA GLU A 79 3.64 15.94 4.99
C GLU A 79 2.83 15.70 6.27
N ASP A 80 2.83 16.62 7.21
CA ASP A 80 2.08 16.52 8.45
C ASP A 80 0.57 16.47 8.20
N LEU A 81 0.06 17.27 7.26
CA LEU A 81 -1.34 17.22 6.84
C LEU A 81 -1.69 15.89 6.16
N TYR A 82 -0.82 15.39 5.31
CA TYR A 82 -0.98 14.09 4.67
C TYR A 82 -1.08 12.97 5.72
N TYR A 83 -0.12 12.88 6.63
CA TYR A 83 -0.16 11.87 7.67
C TYR A 83 -1.34 12.02 8.64
N LYS A 84 -1.74 13.24 8.94
CA LYS A 84 -2.96 13.50 9.71
C LYS A 84 -4.21 13.02 8.99
N TYR A 85 -4.26 13.16 7.67
CA TYR A 85 -5.33 12.60 6.85
C TYR A 85 -5.31 11.07 6.83
N MET A 86 -4.13 10.47 6.70
CA MET A 86 -3.98 9.02 6.68
C MET A 86 -4.31 8.35 8.04
N GLU A 87 -4.26 9.12 9.14
CA GLU A 87 -4.60 8.66 10.50
C GLU A 87 -6.03 9.03 10.95
N THR A 88 -6.94 9.33 10.02
CA THR A 88 -8.30 9.78 10.37
C THR A 88 -9.22 8.66 10.87
N GLY A 89 -8.95 7.42 10.53
CA GLY A 89 -9.70 6.27 11.02
C GLY A 89 -9.39 5.93 12.48
N LYS A 90 -10.42 5.67 13.28
CA LYS A 90 -10.23 5.25 14.69
C LYS A 90 -9.61 3.85 14.73
N ILE A 91 -8.48 3.74 15.41
CA ILE A 91 -7.82 2.46 15.70
C ILE A 91 -8.63 1.69 16.74
N GLN A 92 -8.73 0.37 16.56
CA GLN A 92 -9.52 -0.52 17.41
C GLN A 92 -8.58 -1.33 18.31
N GLU A 93 -8.04 -0.70 19.36
CA GLU A 93 -7.01 -1.29 20.22
C GLU A 93 -7.46 -2.60 20.91
N GLU A 94 -8.73 -2.71 21.30
CA GLU A 94 -9.27 -3.94 21.94
C GLU A 94 -9.22 -5.11 20.96
N TYR A 95 -9.72 -4.93 19.74
CA TYR A 95 -9.68 -5.96 18.70
C TYR A 95 -8.24 -6.27 18.24
N MET A 96 -7.37 -5.28 18.31
CA MET A 96 -5.93 -5.45 18.05
C MET A 96 -5.31 -6.43 19.05
N GLU A 97 -5.64 -6.31 20.33
CA GLU A 97 -5.12 -7.19 21.36
C GLU A 97 -5.71 -8.61 21.27
N GLU A 98 -6.99 -8.73 20.89
CA GLU A 98 -7.61 -10.03 20.62
C GLU A 98 -6.94 -10.72 19.44
N LEU A 99 -6.73 -9.99 18.35
CA LEU A 99 -6.04 -10.54 17.17
C LEU A 99 -4.59 -10.91 17.50
N ARG A 100 -3.87 -10.11 18.30
CA ARG A 100 -2.52 -10.44 18.76
C ARG A 100 -2.49 -11.77 19.50
N LYS A 101 -3.40 -11.98 20.45
CA LYS A 101 -3.51 -13.25 21.18
C LYS A 101 -3.82 -14.43 20.26
N PHE A 102 -4.66 -14.21 19.25
CA PHE A 102 -5.00 -15.26 18.28
C PHE A 102 -3.82 -15.60 17.36
N LEU A 103 -3.07 -14.61 16.89
CA LEU A 103 -1.96 -14.79 15.95
C LEU A 103 -0.63 -15.14 16.62
N SER A 104 -0.50 -14.89 17.93
CA SER A 104 0.73 -15.21 18.67
C SER A 104 1.10 -16.69 18.46
N ASP A 105 2.36 -16.93 18.16
CA ASP A 105 2.92 -18.26 17.90
C ASP A 105 2.29 -19.01 16.69
N LYS A 106 1.49 -18.32 15.86
CA LYS A 106 0.97 -18.90 14.62
C LYS A 106 1.94 -18.72 13.45
N LYS A 107 1.90 -19.68 12.53
CA LYS A 107 2.50 -19.56 11.21
C LYS A 107 1.54 -18.81 10.29
N ILE A 108 2.05 -17.87 9.51
CA ILE A 108 1.24 -17.06 8.60
C ILE A 108 1.67 -17.32 7.16
N LEU A 109 0.72 -17.57 6.28
CA LEU A 109 0.94 -17.48 4.83
C LEU A 109 0.47 -16.11 4.36
N LEU A 110 1.42 -15.26 3.98
CA LEU A 110 1.15 -13.93 3.45
C LEU A 110 1.29 -13.94 1.92
N ILE A 111 0.17 -13.65 1.22
CA ILE A 111 0.10 -13.72 -0.24
C ILE A 111 0.01 -12.31 -0.82
N ALA A 112 1.03 -11.90 -1.56
CA ALA A 112 1.04 -10.67 -2.34
C ALA A 112 0.69 -10.93 -3.82
N PRO A 113 0.33 -9.88 -4.58
CA PRO A 113 -0.18 -10.04 -5.94
C PRO A 113 0.90 -10.28 -7.02
N GLY A 114 2.15 -10.53 -6.64
CA GLY A 114 3.22 -10.84 -7.59
C GLY A 114 2.93 -12.09 -8.41
N LYS A 115 3.50 -12.19 -9.57
CA LYS A 115 3.20 -13.23 -10.57
C LYS A 115 3.44 -14.65 -10.06
N SER A 116 4.43 -14.86 -9.19
CA SER A 116 4.70 -16.18 -8.60
C SER A 116 3.54 -16.71 -7.75
N SER A 117 2.64 -15.85 -7.25
CA SER A 117 1.44 -16.31 -6.54
C SER A 117 0.48 -17.09 -7.44
N VAL A 118 0.48 -16.83 -8.74
CA VAL A 118 -0.34 -17.53 -9.74
C VAL A 118 0.46 -18.65 -10.41
N ASP A 119 1.69 -18.36 -10.82
CA ASP A 119 2.55 -19.34 -11.51
C ASP A 119 2.86 -20.57 -10.64
N GLU A 120 2.96 -20.40 -9.31
CA GLU A 120 3.26 -21.44 -8.34
C GLU A 120 2.04 -21.80 -7.45
N VAL A 121 0.82 -21.60 -7.95
CA VAL A 121 -0.42 -21.83 -7.18
C VAL A 121 -0.52 -23.25 -6.60
N GLU A 122 -0.09 -24.27 -7.32
CA GLU A 122 -0.13 -25.66 -6.84
C GLU A 122 0.83 -25.87 -5.66
N ARG A 123 1.97 -25.21 -5.64
CA ARG A 123 2.89 -25.22 -4.49
C ARG A 123 2.26 -24.58 -3.26
N ILE A 124 1.53 -23.47 -3.46
CA ILE A 124 0.79 -22.79 -2.38
C ILE A 124 -0.30 -23.73 -1.82
N LYS A 125 -1.10 -24.37 -2.67
CA LYS A 125 -2.15 -25.31 -2.27
C LYS A 125 -1.57 -26.51 -1.51
N GLU A 126 -0.48 -27.09 -2.02
CA GLU A 126 0.20 -28.20 -1.37
C GLU A 126 0.71 -27.81 0.03
N PHE A 127 1.26 -26.61 0.17
CA PHE A 127 1.72 -26.08 1.45
C PHE A 127 0.57 -25.96 2.45
N VAL A 128 -0.55 -25.34 2.07
CA VAL A 128 -1.73 -25.15 2.93
C VAL A 128 -2.36 -26.47 3.35
N THR A 129 -2.25 -27.53 2.54
CA THR A 129 -2.75 -28.87 2.93
C THR A 129 -1.85 -29.57 3.96
N LYS A 130 -0.58 -29.19 4.05
CA LYS A 130 0.41 -29.82 4.94
C LYS A 130 0.66 -29.05 6.23
N GLU A 131 0.50 -27.74 6.21
CA GLU A 131 0.81 -26.85 7.32
C GLU A 131 -0.47 -26.17 7.83
N GLU A 132 -0.60 -26.10 9.15
CA GLU A 132 -1.63 -25.27 9.79
C GLU A 132 -1.15 -23.83 9.81
N VAL A 133 -1.72 -22.99 8.95
CA VAL A 133 -1.34 -21.58 8.78
C VAL A 133 -2.58 -20.67 8.77
N VAL A 134 -2.43 -19.45 9.25
CA VAL A 134 -3.40 -18.38 8.98
C VAL A 134 -3.04 -17.73 7.65
N ILE A 135 -4.01 -17.60 6.76
CA ILE A 135 -3.80 -17.15 5.38
C ILE A 135 -4.27 -15.71 5.23
N ILE A 136 -3.35 -14.83 4.85
CA ILE A 136 -3.61 -13.40 4.69
C ILE A 136 -3.18 -12.97 3.29
N SER A 137 -4.08 -12.35 2.53
CA SER A 137 -3.73 -11.73 1.25
C SER A 137 -3.50 -10.22 1.40
N VAL A 138 -2.76 -9.61 0.49
CA VAL A 138 -2.39 -8.18 0.54
C VAL A 138 -2.97 -7.42 -0.64
N ASN A 139 -3.87 -6.50 -0.39
CA ASN A 139 -4.51 -5.62 -1.38
C ASN A 139 -5.44 -6.30 -2.39
N PHE A 140 -5.72 -7.59 -2.28
CA PHE A 140 -6.63 -8.32 -3.15
C PHE A 140 -7.21 -9.54 -2.44
N GLU A 141 -8.29 -10.08 -2.97
CA GLU A 141 -8.84 -11.36 -2.56
C GLU A 141 -8.23 -12.47 -3.42
N TYR A 142 -7.41 -13.31 -2.81
CA TYR A 142 -6.78 -14.42 -3.53
C TYR A 142 -7.78 -15.55 -3.75
N SER A 143 -8.18 -15.77 -5.01
CA SER A 143 -9.32 -16.63 -5.37
C SER A 143 -8.98 -18.13 -5.45
N HIS A 144 -7.72 -18.51 -5.37
CA HIS A 144 -7.29 -19.91 -5.58
C HIS A 144 -7.39 -20.79 -4.33
N ILE A 145 -7.49 -20.20 -3.14
CA ILE A 145 -7.70 -20.86 -1.84
C ILE A 145 -8.54 -19.96 -0.93
N ASP A 146 -9.17 -20.53 0.09
CA ASP A 146 -9.84 -19.74 1.10
C ASP A 146 -8.84 -18.98 1.95
N ILE A 147 -9.11 -17.68 2.17
CA ILE A 147 -8.28 -16.78 2.97
C ILE A 147 -8.99 -16.40 4.26
N ASP A 148 -8.23 -16.25 5.34
CA ASP A 148 -8.77 -15.81 6.63
C ASP A 148 -8.93 -14.30 6.68
N TYR A 149 -7.94 -13.55 6.20
CA TYR A 149 -7.94 -12.09 6.22
C TYR A 149 -7.39 -11.48 4.93
N VAL A 150 -7.77 -10.22 4.69
CA VAL A 150 -7.19 -9.36 3.65
C VAL A 150 -6.57 -8.14 4.31
N PHE A 151 -5.27 -7.93 4.18
CA PHE A 151 -4.61 -6.71 4.61
C PHE A 151 -4.67 -5.65 3.52
N LEU A 152 -5.11 -4.44 3.86
CA LEU A 152 -5.29 -3.34 2.91
C LEU A 152 -4.77 -2.01 3.46
N SER A 153 -3.88 -1.39 2.71
CA SER A 153 -3.44 -0.01 2.95
C SER A 153 -3.90 0.96 1.85
N ASN A 154 -4.43 0.44 0.75
CA ASN A 154 -4.85 1.21 -0.42
C ASN A 154 -6.37 1.31 -0.51
N LEU A 155 -6.91 2.55 -0.44
CA LEU A 155 -8.35 2.81 -0.48
C LEU A 155 -9.01 2.34 -1.79
N ARG A 156 -8.31 2.46 -2.93
CA ARG A 156 -8.82 1.96 -4.21
C ARG A 156 -9.04 0.44 -4.16
N ARG A 157 -8.05 -0.31 -3.68
CA ARG A 157 -8.12 -1.76 -3.56
C ARG A 157 -9.26 -2.20 -2.62
N PHE A 158 -9.47 -1.44 -1.54
CA PHE A 158 -10.61 -1.69 -0.66
C PHE A 158 -11.96 -1.49 -1.38
N HIS A 159 -12.07 -0.50 -2.25
CA HIS A 159 -13.30 -0.28 -3.02
C HIS A 159 -13.54 -1.30 -4.13
N GLU A 160 -12.48 -1.93 -4.61
CA GLU A 160 -12.55 -3.00 -5.63
C GLU A 160 -12.97 -4.35 -5.03
N LEU A 161 -12.80 -4.55 -3.72
CA LEU A 161 -13.22 -5.79 -3.06
C LEU A 161 -14.75 -5.95 -3.00
N PRO A 162 -15.24 -7.20 -3.14
CA PRO A 162 -16.62 -7.54 -2.84
C PRO A 162 -17.00 -7.09 -1.42
N LYS A 163 -18.24 -6.65 -1.23
CA LYS A 163 -18.70 -6.16 0.09
C LYS A 163 -18.66 -7.24 1.17
N GLU A 164 -18.95 -8.47 0.79
CA GLU A 164 -18.91 -9.65 1.65
C GLU A 164 -17.51 -9.93 2.21
N SER A 165 -16.47 -9.61 1.47
CA SER A 165 -15.08 -9.83 1.89
C SER A 165 -14.58 -8.77 2.88
N ARG A 166 -15.30 -7.66 3.04
CA ARG A 166 -14.87 -6.55 3.90
C ARG A 166 -14.81 -6.91 5.39
N THR A 167 -15.64 -7.83 5.84
CA THR A 167 -15.65 -8.33 7.22
C THR A 167 -14.37 -9.10 7.59
N LYS A 168 -13.58 -9.51 6.61
CA LYS A 168 -12.26 -10.14 6.77
C LYS A 168 -11.10 -9.12 6.65
N CYS A 169 -11.39 -7.83 6.39
CA CYS A 169 -10.35 -6.86 6.09
C CYS A 169 -9.68 -6.30 7.34
N ILE A 170 -8.37 -6.40 7.39
CA ILE A 170 -7.48 -5.63 8.27
C ILE A 170 -7.02 -4.43 7.47
N VAL A 171 -7.49 -3.24 7.84
CA VAL A 171 -7.22 -2.02 7.07
C VAL A 171 -6.37 -1.02 7.85
N THR A 172 -5.66 -0.16 7.14
CA THR A 172 -4.97 0.97 7.75
C THR A 172 -5.91 2.16 7.98
N SER A 173 -5.51 3.09 8.83
CA SER A 173 -6.33 4.21 9.34
C SER A 173 -6.83 5.20 8.28
N ASN A 174 -6.25 5.21 7.09
CA ASN A 174 -6.72 5.98 5.94
C ASN A 174 -8.02 5.42 5.32
N ILE A 175 -8.39 4.17 5.62
CA ILE A 175 -9.61 3.53 5.13
C ILE A 175 -10.70 3.64 6.20
N GLN A 176 -11.69 4.52 5.99
CA GLN A 176 -12.72 4.88 6.99
C GLN A 176 -14.02 4.07 6.82
N ALA A 177 -13.93 2.79 6.53
CA ALA A 177 -15.09 1.91 6.47
C ALA A 177 -15.48 1.39 7.85
N SER A 178 -16.77 1.13 8.08
CA SER A 178 -17.30 0.58 9.35
C SER A 178 -17.45 -0.93 9.34
N ASP A 179 -17.44 -1.53 8.16
CA ASP A 179 -17.71 -2.94 7.88
C ASP A 179 -16.41 -3.76 7.71
N VAL A 180 -15.36 -3.38 8.44
CA VAL A 180 -14.06 -4.06 8.43
C VAL A 180 -13.80 -4.82 9.71
N TYR A 181 -12.98 -5.87 9.63
CA TYR A 181 -12.59 -6.65 10.79
C TYR A 181 -11.77 -5.82 11.79
N LEU A 182 -10.72 -5.16 11.30
CA LEU A 182 -9.80 -4.41 12.16
C LEU A 182 -9.25 -3.18 11.42
N ARG A 183 -8.96 -2.14 12.19
CA ARG A 183 -8.22 -0.96 11.70
C ARG A 183 -6.98 -0.71 12.53
N THR A 184 -5.82 -0.62 11.84
CA THR A 184 -4.51 -0.32 12.43
C THR A 184 -3.97 1.03 11.95
N SER A 185 -2.92 1.55 12.59
CA SER A 185 -2.30 2.82 12.22
C SER A 185 -1.52 2.70 10.91
N TYR A 186 -1.83 3.54 9.93
CA TYR A 186 -1.06 3.66 8.70
C TYR A 186 0.37 4.13 9.00
N LYS A 187 0.50 5.20 9.80
CA LYS A 187 1.79 5.82 10.11
C LYS A 187 2.76 4.88 10.81
N LYS A 188 2.28 4.05 11.73
CA LYS A 188 3.14 3.08 12.47
C LYS A 188 3.73 2.00 11.56
N LEU A 189 3.08 1.71 10.43
CA LEU A 189 3.48 0.66 9.51
C LEU A 189 4.37 1.15 8.36
N LEU A 190 4.65 2.45 8.28
CA LEU A 190 5.51 3.01 7.24
C LEU A 190 6.96 2.56 7.40
N SER A 191 7.62 2.34 6.26
CA SER A 191 9.08 2.21 6.22
C SER A 191 9.75 3.58 6.31
N GLU A 192 10.96 3.62 6.83
CA GLU A 192 11.84 4.79 6.72
C GLU A 192 12.46 4.92 5.32
N ARG A 193 12.37 3.86 4.52
CA ARG A 193 12.90 3.82 3.14
C ARG A 193 11.92 4.50 2.20
N GLU A 194 12.36 5.56 1.54
CA GLU A 194 11.51 6.48 0.80
C GLU A 194 10.71 5.80 -0.32
N VAL A 195 11.36 4.99 -1.14
CA VAL A 195 10.77 4.43 -2.37
C VAL A 195 9.75 3.31 -2.08
N VAL A 196 9.85 2.65 -0.92
CA VAL A 196 8.96 1.57 -0.49
C VAL A 196 8.21 1.89 0.79
N ARG A 197 8.13 3.17 1.14
CA ARG A 197 7.62 3.66 2.43
C ARG A 197 6.27 3.07 2.80
N ASP A 198 5.33 3.04 1.86
CA ASP A 198 3.96 2.56 2.03
C ASP A 198 3.66 1.29 1.22
N ASN A 199 4.68 0.51 0.89
CA ASN A 199 4.48 -0.78 0.25
C ASN A 199 3.63 -1.69 1.13
N ALA A 200 2.46 -2.07 0.65
CA ALA A 200 1.45 -2.80 1.43
C ALA A 200 1.95 -4.15 1.94
N GLY A 201 2.77 -4.86 1.15
CA GLY A 201 3.37 -6.13 1.57
C GLY A 201 4.31 -5.94 2.76
N LEU A 202 5.18 -4.93 2.73
CA LEU A 202 6.08 -4.59 3.83
C LEU A 202 5.31 -4.10 5.07
N MET A 203 4.25 -3.31 4.87
CA MET A 203 3.36 -2.89 5.95
C MET A 203 2.67 -4.08 6.62
N ALA A 204 2.21 -5.07 5.84
CA ALA A 204 1.61 -6.29 6.36
C ALA A 204 2.61 -7.12 7.19
N ILE A 205 3.85 -7.29 6.71
CA ILE A 205 4.91 -8.00 7.46
C ILE A 205 5.22 -7.28 8.77
N ARG A 206 5.33 -5.93 8.75
CA ARG A 206 5.55 -5.13 9.97
C ARG A 206 4.41 -5.27 10.95
N PHE A 207 3.17 -5.23 10.48
CA PHE A 207 1.98 -5.49 11.29
C PHE A 207 2.05 -6.87 11.96
N LEU A 208 2.37 -7.91 11.21
CA LEU A 208 2.47 -9.29 11.71
C LEU A 208 3.63 -9.47 12.71
N ALA A 209 4.77 -8.83 12.46
CA ALA A 209 5.88 -8.84 13.42
C ALA A 209 5.47 -8.25 14.78
N ASP A 210 4.61 -7.21 14.79
CA ASP A 210 4.06 -6.64 16.02
C ASP A 210 2.99 -7.53 16.68
N MET A 211 2.48 -8.56 15.99
CA MET A 211 1.53 -9.55 16.52
C MET A 211 2.21 -10.76 17.16
N ASN A 212 3.53 -10.83 17.18
CA ASN A 212 4.33 -11.94 17.73
C ASN A 212 4.03 -13.30 17.06
N VAL A 213 3.86 -13.30 15.74
CA VAL A 213 3.70 -14.55 14.98
C VAL A 213 4.99 -15.36 14.98
N ASP A 214 4.89 -16.69 14.84
CA ASP A 214 6.06 -17.58 14.82
C ASP A 214 6.88 -17.42 13.52
N GLU A 215 6.21 -17.55 12.38
CA GLU A 215 6.86 -17.48 11.07
C GLU A 215 5.91 -16.92 10.01
N ILE A 216 6.45 -16.14 9.08
CA ILE A 216 5.73 -15.62 7.91
C ILE A 216 6.28 -16.29 6.65
N PHE A 217 5.43 -17.06 5.97
CA PHE A 217 5.70 -17.60 4.64
C PHE A 217 5.20 -16.61 3.59
N LEU A 218 6.06 -16.23 2.65
CA LEU A 218 5.77 -15.23 1.63
C LEU A 218 5.49 -15.91 0.28
N ALA A 219 4.35 -15.61 -0.34
CA ALA A 219 4.01 -15.98 -1.70
C ALA A 219 3.69 -14.72 -2.52
N GLY A 220 4.17 -14.65 -3.76
CA GLY A 220 3.95 -13.47 -4.62
C GLY A 220 4.74 -12.22 -4.22
N PHE A 221 5.80 -12.35 -3.43
CA PHE A 221 6.71 -11.26 -3.07
C PHE A 221 7.88 -11.18 -4.03
N ASP A 222 7.58 -11.05 -5.32
CA ASP A 222 8.55 -11.19 -6.41
C ASP A 222 9.51 -9.99 -6.51
N GLY A 223 9.08 -8.81 -6.11
CA GLY A 223 9.68 -7.54 -6.50
C GLY A 223 9.18 -7.09 -7.87
N TYR A 224 9.93 -6.21 -8.54
CA TYR A 224 9.51 -5.56 -9.79
C TYR A 224 10.49 -5.85 -10.94
N SER A 225 9.95 -6.29 -12.07
CA SER A 225 10.65 -6.45 -13.35
C SER A 225 10.46 -5.22 -14.23
N HIS A 226 11.45 -4.94 -15.10
CA HIS A 226 11.29 -3.99 -16.20
C HIS A 226 10.35 -4.48 -17.29
N ASN A 227 9.98 -5.75 -17.29
CA ASN A 227 8.90 -6.30 -18.10
C ASN A 227 7.59 -6.26 -17.29
N GLU A 228 6.66 -5.40 -17.67
CA GLU A 228 5.41 -5.18 -16.93
C GLU A 228 4.58 -6.47 -16.79
N ASP A 229 4.57 -7.35 -17.78
CA ASP A 229 3.85 -8.63 -17.77
C ASP A 229 4.35 -9.63 -16.71
N GLU A 230 5.50 -9.34 -16.08
CA GLU A 230 6.11 -10.20 -15.06
C GLU A 230 5.85 -9.72 -13.62
N ASN A 231 5.23 -8.55 -13.44
CA ASN A 231 5.10 -7.94 -12.12
C ASN A 231 3.91 -8.48 -11.33
N TYR A 232 2.78 -8.78 -11.98
CA TYR A 232 1.54 -9.16 -11.30
C TYR A 232 0.94 -10.43 -11.88
N GLY A 233 0.31 -11.23 -11.00
CA GLY A 233 -0.40 -12.44 -11.41
C GLY A 233 -1.70 -12.13 -12.13
N GLU A 234 -2.38 -11.03 -11.76
CA GLU A 234 -3.63 -10.58 -12.36
C GLU A 234 -3.49 -9.15 -12.89
N GLN A 235 -3.97 -8.92 -14.11
CA GLN A 235 -3.93 -7.62 -14.77
C GLN A 235 -4.63 -6.51 -13.96
N SER A 236 -5.68 -6.86 -13.23
CA SER A 236 -6.38 -5.92 -12.33
C SER A 236 -5.49 -5.35 -11.22
N MET A 237 -4.39 -6.02 -10.90
CA MET A 237 -3.45 -5.62 -9.85
C MET A 237 -2.33 -4.71 -10.35
N GLU A 238 -2.20 -4.51 -11.64
CA GLU A 238 -1.17 -3.66 -12.22
C GLU A 238 -1.23 -2.24 -11.64
N ILE A 239 -0.06 -1.73 -11.30
CA ILE A 239 0.16 -0.35 -10.86
C ILE A 239 1.09 0.27 -11.90
N ILE A 240 0.78 1.49 -12.32
CA ILE A 240 1.73 2.28 -13.11
C ILE A 240 2.90 2.62 -12.20
N THR A 241 3.94 1.84 -12.27
CA THR A 241 5.17 2.05 -11.50
C THR A 241 6.16 2.84 -12.34
N LYS A 242 6.85 3.79 -11.72
CA LYS A 242 7.89 4.55 -12.43
C LYS A 242 9.05 3.61 -12.78
N PHE A 243 9.23 3.35 -14.05
CA PHE A 243 10.30 2.49 -14.59
C PHE A 243 11.69 2.81 -14.01
N ALA A 244 11.98 4.11 -13.82
CA ALA A 244 13.24 4.57 -13.26
C ALA A 244 13.46 4.19 -11.77
N LEU A 245 12.41 3.76 -11.06
CA LEU A 245 12.48 3.43 -9.63
C LEU A 245 12.47 1.93 -9.34
N LEU A 246 12.21 1.07 -10.32
CA LEU A 246 12.04 -0.38 -10.11
C LEU A 246 13.24 -1.03 -9.41
N ASP A 247 14.45 -0.71 -9.86
CA ASP A 247 15.67 -1.25 -9.25
C ASP A 247 15.85 -0.74 -7.81
N ALA A 248 15.60 0.55 -7.58
CA ALA A 248 15.65 1.13 -6.25
C ALA A 248 14.56 0.53 -5.34
N MET A 249 13.37 0.26 -5.87
CA MET A 249 12.30 -0.43 -5.14
C MET A 249 12.75 -1.84 -4.73
N ASN A 250 13.32 -2.62 -5.64
CA ASN A 250 13.81 -3.96 -5.34
C ASN A 250 14.91 -3.96 -4.27
N VAL A 251 15.87 -3.03 -4.37
CA VAL A 251 16.94 -2.87 -3.37
C VAL A 251 16.33 -2.51 -2.01
N GLN A 252 15.45 -1.52 -1.95
CA GLN A 252 14.85 -1.07 -0.70
C GLN A 252 13.88 -2.11 -0.10
N MET A 253 13.15 -2.87 -0.93
CA MET A 253 12.33 -4.00 -0.47
C MET A 253 13.20 -5.08 0.17
N ARG A 254 14.28 -5.50 -0.50
CA ARG A 254 15.22 -6.49 0.04
C ARG A 254 15.77 -6.04 1.38
N ASP A 255 16.28 -4.82 1.45
CA ASP A 255 16.87 -4.27 2.66
C ASP A 255 15.85 -4.18 3.81
N GLU A 256 14.61 -3.78 3.51
CA GLU A 256 13.53 -3.72 4.50
C GLU A 256 13.12 -5.13 4.97
N LEU A 257 12.99 -6.08 4.05
CA LEU A 257 12.72 -7.48 4.39
C LEU A 257 13.82 -8.06 5.29
N SER A 258 15.09 -7.73 5.01
CA SER A 258 16.23 -8.16 5.82
C SER A 258 16.15 -7.60 7.25
N GLU A 259 15.71 -6.36 7.44
CA GLU A 259 15.51 -5.78 8.77
C GLU A 259 14.30 -6.40 9.48
N LEU A 260 13.20 -6.64 8.78
CA LEU A 260 12.01 -7.29 9.35
C LEU A 260 12.30 -8.75 9.73
N ALA A 261 13.12 -9.45 8.95
CA ALA A 261 13.54 -10.83 9.24
C ALA A 261 14.38 -10.96 10.53
N LYS A 262 14.89 -9.87 11.10
CA LYS A 262 15.50 -9.86 12.43
C LYS A 262 14.47 -9.89 13.57
N LYS A 263 13.21 -9.51 13.29
CA LYS A 263 12.13 -9.44 14.26
C LYS A 263 11.21 -10.65 14.23
N VAL A 264 11.00 -11.22 13.05
CA VAL A 264 10.14 -12.37 12.81
C VAL A 264 10.78 -13.27 11.75
N LYS A 265 10.64 -14.57 11.89
CA LYS A 265 11.15 -15.51 10.88
C LYS A 265 10.37 -15.34 9.58
N VAL A 266 11.07 -15.11 8.46
CA VAL A 266 10.49 -14.93 7.13
C VAL A 266 11.06 -15.97 6.18
N THR A 267 10.18 -16.71 5.49
CA THR A 267 10.53 -17.75 4.53
C THR A 267 9.77 -17.53 3.21
N PHE A 268 10.47 -17.50 2.09
CA PHE A 268 9.82 -17.43 0.79
C PHE A 268 9.24 -18.81 0.41
N LEU A 269 7.93 -18.85 0.23
CA LEU A 269 7.23 -20.03 -0.27
C LEU A 269 7.29 -20.10 -1.80
N THR A 270 7.16 -18.96 -2.50
CA THR A 270 7.35 -18.88 -3.95
C THR A 270 8.64 -18.15 -4.30
N ASP A 271 9.11 -18.26 -5.54
CA ASP A 271 10.38 -17.65 -5.97
C ASP A 271 10.31 -16.11 -5.85
N PRO A 272 11.18 -15.46 -5.07
CA PRO A 272 11.21 -14.00 -4.92
C PRO A 272 11.72 -13.25 -6.16
N ARG A 273 12.03 -13.89 -7.25
CA ARG A 273 12.46 -13.41 -8.57
C ARG A 273 13.43 -12.21 -8.56
N TRP A 274 12.92 -11.01 -8.21
CA TRP A 274 13.64 -9.74 -8.25
C TRP A 274 14.10 -9.27 -6.87
N VAL A 275 13.40 -9.70 -5.82
CA VAL A 275 13.73 -9.40 -4.42
C VAL A 275 14.31 -10.65 -3.77
N ARG A 276 15.63 -10.70 -3.60
CA ARG A 276 16.30 -11.80 -2.90
C ARG A 276 16.92 -11.28 -1.62
N ILE A 277 16.68 -11.98 -0.53
CA ILE A 277 17.38 -11.76 0.74
C ILE A 277 18.62 -12.66 0.68
N ASP A 278 19.78 -12.07 0.82
CA ASP A 278 21.03 -12.85 0.94
C ASP A 278 20.94 -13.72 2.20
N LYS A 279 21.25 -15.00 2.05
CA LYS A 279 21.23 -16.00 3.13
C LYS A 279 22.36 -15.80 4.09
#